data_a536540b249a24f2fea6661a9307e675
#
_entry.id   a536540b249a24f2fea6661a9307e675
#
_cell.length_a   1.000
_cell.length_b   1.000
_cell.length_c   1.000
_cell.angle_alpha   90.00
_cell.angle_beta   90.00
_cell.angle_gamma   90.00
#
_symmetry.space_group_name_H-M   'P 1'
#
loop_
_entity.id
_entity.type
_entity.pdbx_description
1 polymer ?
#
loop_
_entity_poly.entity_id
_entity_poly.type
_entity_poly.pdbx_seq_one_letter_code
_entity_poly.pdbx_strand_id
1 'polypeptide(L)'
;MENTVYKPFAFIEQYTPVEGTTVYYNTKKTLATQKNDCHIGGTTGNSVELTAEANKFVSTISIADANEQAESWLKANAQAYANNSGSCLIRQTAWRGVDHSCVIEPSRLLLPFDYMIIRYKWVLGAGQDLDTFTGFVNTGTQYDKQWLGHGQGRTKLPSTTIEAKDSYIMWAGDNQETVGVESCFVNFTKMASDHASLNTIQIRMAAAWYKQIGTGNIDIEIAIYSGGEISASGNDFINTGGAIVQKLNFSKNIPSPPTWSNNIENVPHIGYITYTTHTKKAQIAITY
;
A
#
# COMPACT_ATOMS: atom_id res chain seq x y z
N MET A 1 -17.20 -27.75 -9.63
CA MET A 1 -16.55 -27.36 -8.34
C MET A 1 -17.67 -26.97 -7.41
N GLU A 2 -17.99 -27.81 -6.44
CA GLU A 2 -19.03 -27.51 -5.45
C GLU A 2 -18.52 -26.36 -4.57
N ASN A 3 -19.28 -25.26 -4.54
CA ASN A 3 -19.11 -24.19 -3.60
C ASN A 3 -19.38 -24.75 -2.19
N THR A 4 -18.32 -25.07 -1.46
CA THR A 4 -18.40 -25.36 -0.03
C THR A 4 -18.70 -24.03 0.69
N VAL A 5 -19.99 -23.73 0.83
CA VAL A 5 -20.45 -22.59 1.60
C VAL A 5 -20.03 -22.81 3.05
N TYR A 6 -19.16 -21.94 3.58
CA TYR A 6 -18.88 -21.85 5.01
C TYR A 6 -20.23 -21.75 5.74
N LYS A 7 -20.58 -22.76 6.52
CA LYS A 7 -21.76 -22.71 7.40
C LYS A 7 -21.32 -22.08 8.72
N PRO A 8 -21.64 -20.78 8.96
CA PRO A 8 -21.41 -20.22 10.27
C PRO A 8 -22.32 -20.95 11.23
N PHE A 9 -21.70 -21.73 12.12
CA PHE A 9 -22.33 -22.37 13.27
C PHE A 9 -23.68 -23.06 12.99
N ALA A 10 -23.68 -24.36 12.77
CA ALA A 10 -24.83 -25.13 13.24
C ALA A 10 -24.95 -24.83 14.72
N PHE A 11 -26.07 -24.20 15.12
CA PHE A 11 -26.44 -24.13 16.52
C PHE A 11 -26.31 -25.55 17.09
N ILE A 12 -25.36 -25.74 18.02
CA ILE A 12 -25.39 -26.93 18.85
C ILE A 12 -26.64 -26.68 19.71
N GLU A 13 -27.71 -27.48 19.48
CA GLU A 13 -28.84 -27.51 20.41
C GLU A 13 -28.24 -27.62 21.80
N GLN A 14 -28.63 -26.73 22.71
CA GLN A 14 -28.16 -26.75 24.08
C GLN A 14 -28.37 -28.18 24.59
N TYR A 15 -27.27 -28.92 24.78
CA TYR A 15 -27.32 -30.24 25.36
C TYR A 15 -27.89 -30.05 26.77
N THR A 16 -29.10 -30.59 26.98
CA THR A 16 -29.71 -30.66 28.33
C THR A 16 -29.29 -31.97 28.93
N PRO A 17 -28.36 -31.99 29.91
CA PRO A 17 -27.91 -33.24 30.53
C PRO A 17 -29.08 -33.94 31.18
N VAL A 18 -29.14 -35.27 31.03
CA VAL A 18 -30.02 -36.11 31.83
C VAL A 18 -29.56 -35.98 33.28
N GLU A 19 -30.49 -35.79 34.19
CA GLU A 19 -30.20 -35.61 35.61
C GLU A 19 -29.31 -36.75 36.14
N GLY A 20 -28.15 -36.40 36.74
CA GLY A 20 -27.15 -37.37 37.20
C GLY A 20 -26.01 -37.68 36.22
N THR A 21 -26.02 -37.16 34.96
CA THR A 21 -24.93 -37.38 34.02
C THR A 21 -23.84 -36.33 34.17
N THR A 22 -22.60 -36.77 34.42
CA THR A 22 -21.42 -35.86 34.43
C THR A 22 -21.09 -35.45 32.99
N VAL A 23 -21.01 -34.15 32.74
CA VAL A 23 -20.62 -33.59 31.43
C VAL A 23 -19.29 -32.89 31.55
N TYR A 24 -18.50 -32.99 30.48
CA TYR A 24 -17.18 -32.39 30.35
C TYR A 24 -17.21 -31.44 29.18
N TYR A 25 -16.57 -30.27 29.31
CA TYR A 25 -16.51 -29.24 28.29
C TYR A 25 -15.09 -29.09 27.77
N ASN A 26 -14.96 -28.65 26.50
CA ASN A 26 -13.66 -28.35 25.94
C ASN A 26 -13.06 -27.08 26.56
N THR A 27 -11.74 -27.05 26.61
CA THR A 27 -10.96 -25.81 26.80
C THR A 27 -10.87 -25.03 25.50
N LYS A 28 -10.51 -23.74 25.57
CA LYS A 28 -10.27 -22.93 24.37
C LYS A 28 -9.15 -23.55 23.53
N LYS A 29 -9.40 -23.71 22.23
CA LYS A 29 -8.44 -24.23 21.24
C LYS A 29 -8.39 -23.29 20.04
N THR A 30 -7.22 -23.16 19.42
CA THR A 30 -7.01 -22.33 18.23
C THR A 30 -6.25 -23.10 17.17
N LEU A 31 -6.48 -22.78 15.90
CA LEU A 31 -5.75 -23.30 14.76
C LEU A 31 -5.46 -22.19 13.77
N ALA A 32 -4.18 -21.90 13.56
CA ALA A 32 -3.74 -20.97 12.54
C ALA A 32 -3.66 -21.67 11.19
N THR A 33 -4.28 -21.09 10.17
CA THR A 33 -4.31 -21.64 8.82
C THR A 33 -4.08 -20.55 7.79
N GLN A 34 -3.26 -20.85 6.79
CA GLN A 34 -2.95 -19.92 5.71
C GLN A 34 -4.02 -19.98 4.63
N LYS A 35 -4.48 -18.80 4.15
CA LYS A 35 -5.32 -18.68 2.96
C LYS A 35 -4.60 -19.24 1.74
N ASN A 36 -5.26 -20.13 0.97
CA ASN A 36 -4.65 -20.84 -0.16
C ASN A 36 -5.36 -20.67 -1.50
N ASP A 37 -6.40 -19.85 -1.57
CA ASP A 37 -7.19 -19.58 -2.78
C ASP A 37 -6.83 -18.24 -3.46
N CYS A 38 -5.60 -17.79 -3.31
CA CYS A 38 -5.10 -16.59 -4.00
C CYS A 38 -4.81 -16.92 -5.46
N HIS A 39 -5.62 -16.37 -6.37
CA HIS A 39 -5.57 -16.70 -7.81
C HIS A 39 -4.68 -15.76 -8.64
N ILE A 40 -4.17 -14.68 -8.03
CA ILE A 40 -3.28 -13.74 -8.74
C ILE A 40 -1.86 -14.25 -8.61
N GLY A 41 -1.16 -14.43 -9.74
CA GLY A 41 0.23 -14.88 -9.76
C GLY A 41 1.14 -13.99 -8.90
N GLY A 42 1.99 -14.59 -8.08
CA GLY A 42 2.88 -13.87 -7.17
C GLY A 42 2.23 -13.46 -5.84
N THR A 43 0.98 -13.87 -5.57
CA THR A 43 0.34 -13.64 -4.27
C THR A 43 0.44 -14.86 -3.35
N THR A 44 0.50 -14.60 -2.06
CA THR A 44 0.46 -15.62 -0.99
C THR A 44 -0.58 -15.19 0.04
N GLY A 45 -1.40 -16.11 0.50
CA GLY A 45 -2.36 -15.82 1.57
C GLY A 45 -1.68 -15.56 2.91
N ASN A 46 -2.24 -14.67 3.73
CA ASN A 46 -1.82 -14.53 5.13
C ASN A 46 -2.36 -15.69 5.96
N SER A 47 -1.80 -15.85 7.16
CA SER A 47 -2.31 -16.77 8.18
C SER A 47 -3.41 -16.09 8.98
N VAL A 48 -4.49 -16.80 9.24
CA VAL A 48 -5.58 -16.40 10.16
C VAL A 48 -5.84 -17.48 11.17
N GLU A 49 -6.28 -17.11 12.36
CA GLU A 49 -6.52 -18.01 13.48
C GLU A 49 -8.02 -18.24 13.65
N LEU A 50 -8.45 -19.50 13.60
CA LEU A 50 -9.80 -19.93 13.94
C LEU A 50 -9.81 -20.41 15.39
N THR A 51 -10.80 -19.99 16.16
CA THR A 51 -10.94 -20.33 17.58
C THR A 51 -12.18 -21.18 17.84
N ALA A 52 -11.99 -22.26 18.55
CA ALA A 52 -13.05 -22.97 19.25
C ALA A 52 -13.05 -22.49 20.71
N GLU A 53 -14.04 -21.68 21.06
CA GLU A 53 -14.14 -21.13 22.43
C GLU A 53 -14.32 -22.23 23.45
N ALA A 54 -13.96 -21.96 24.70
CA ALA A 54 -14.22 -22.86 25.82
C ALA A 54 -15.73 -23.13 25.97
N ASN A 55 -16.08 -24.31 26.39
CA ASN A 55 -17.47 -24.77 26.65
C ASN A 55 -18.34 -24.84 25.38
N LYS A 56 -17.74 -24.89 24.20
CA LYS A 56 -18.45 -25.00 22.93
C LYS A 56 -18.81 -26.46 22.57
N PHE A 57 -17.97 -27.41 22.97
CA PHE A 57 -18.16 -28.84 22.74
C PHE A 57 -18.33 -29.55 24.10
N VAL A 58 -19.19 -30.54 24.12
CA VAL A 58 -19.51 -31.28 25.35
C VAL A 58 -19.33 -32.76 25.11
N SER A 59 -18.84 -33.46 26.15
CA SER A 59 -18.70 -34.90 26.17
C SER A 59 -19.24 -35.48 27.49
N THR A 60 -19.78 -36.67 27.44
CA THR A 60 -20.11 -37.44 28.64
C THR A 60 -19.00 -38.42 29.06
N ILE A 61 -17.90 -38.44 28.26
CA ILE A 61 -16.76 -39.35 28.47
C ILE A 61 -15.65 -38.69 29.25
N SER A 62 -15.11 -37.56 28.72
CA SER A 62 -14.00 -36.84 29.34
C SER A 62 -13.78 -35.45 28.73
N ILE A 63 -12.97 -34.60 29.42
CA ILE A 63 -12.47 -33.35 28.90
C ILE A 63 -11.61 -33.58 27.63
N ALA A 64 -10.86 -34.67 27.59
CA ALA A 64 -10.01 -35.02 26.45
C ALA A 64 -10.86 -35.26 25.21
N ASP A 65 -11.98 -35.99 25.32
CA ASP A 65 -12.92 -36.24 24.23
C ASP A 65 -13.60 -34.93 23.75
N ALA A 66 -14.02 -34.04 24.68
CA ALA A 66 -14.56 -32.75 24.35
C ALA A 66 -13.53 -31.86 23.60
N ASN A 67 -12.26 -31.92 24.00
CA ASN A 67 -11.16 -31.22 23.30
C ASN A 67 -10.88 -31.81 21.92
N GLU A 68 -10.94 -33.10 21.74
CA GLU A 68 -10.78 -33.78 20.44
C GLU A 68 -11.89 -33.39 19.45
N GLN A 69 -13.12 -33.24 19.93
CA GLN A 69 -14.24 -32.72 19.12
C GLN A 69 -13.96 -31.27 18.68
N ALA A 70 -13.44 -30.41 19.58
CA ALA A 70 -13.07 -29.05 19.25
C ALA A 70 -11.94 -28.99 18.21
N GLU A 71 -10.91 -29.83 18.35
CA GLU A 71 -9.80 -29.92 17.40
C GLU A 71 -10.24 -30.46 16.03
N SER A 72 -11.12 -31.44 16.01
CA SER A 72 -11.68 -31.98 14.79
C SER A 72 -12.51 -30.93 14.05
N TRP A 73 -13.32 -30.15 14.77
CA TRP A 73 -14.06 -29.04 14.20
C TRP A 73 -13.13 -27.97 13.63
N LEU A 74 -12.06 -27.59 14.35
CA LEU A 74 -11.07 -26.64 13.86
C LEU A 74 -10.43 -27.12 12.57
N LYS A 75 -9.97 -28.38 12.51
CA LYS A 75 -9.36 -28.97 11.31
C LYS A 75 -10.31 -28.97 10.10
N ALA A 76 -11.60 -29.27 10.35
CA ALA A 76 -12.60 -29.30 9.28
C ALA A 76 -12.95 -27.90 8.72
N ASN A 77 -12.84 -26.85 9.53
CA ASN A 77 -13.32 -25.50 9.17
C ASN A 77 -12.20 -24.48 8.92
N ALA A 78 -10.97 -24.73 9.38
CA ALA A 78 -9.91 -23.72 9.37
C ALA A 78 -9.55 -23.23 7.95
N GLN A 79 -9.52 -24.13 6.95
CA GLN A 79 -9.17 -23.72 5.58
C GLN A 79 -10.26 -22.86 4.94
N ALA A 80 -11.52 -23.22 5.11
CA ALA A 80 -12.65 -22.44 4.60
C ALA A 80 -12.69 -21.06 5.29
N TYR A 81 -12.45 -21.02 6.60
CA TYR A 81 -12.35 -19.78 7.35
C TYR A 81 -11.18 -18.92 6.87
N ALA A 82 -10.00 -19.51 6.67
CA ALA A 82 -8.83 -18.81 6.17
C ALA A 82 -9.07 -18.23 4.77
N ASN A 83 -9.74 -18.96 3.90
CA ASN A 83 -10.06 -18.52 2.54
C ASN A 83 -11.08 -17.37 2.53
N ASN A 84 -12.02 -17.37 3.47
CA ASN A 84 -13.04 -16.32 3.57
C ASN A 84 -12.55 -15.06 4.29
N SER A 85 -11.77 -15.21 5.36
CA SER A 85 -11.38 -14.12 6.26
C SER A 85 -9.96 -13.60 6.02
N GLY A 86 -9.12 -14.39 5.36
CA GLY A 86 -7.74 -14.02 5.05
C GLY A 86 -7.61 -13.11 3.83
N SER A 87 -6.45 -12.50 3.70
CA SER A 87 -6.07 -11.62 2.59
C SER A 87 -4.97 -12.24 1.74
N CYS A 88 -4.98 -11.96 0.43
CA CYS A 88 -3.89 -12.33 -0.47
C CYS A 88 -2.82 -11.24 -0.45
N LEU A 89 -1.60 -11.59 -0.10
CA LEU A 89 -0.45 -10.71 -0.05
C LEU A 89 0.41 -10.91 -1.30
N ILE A 90 0.77 -9.83 -1.97
CA ILE A 90 1.70 -9.89 -3.11
C ILE A 90 3.12 -9.95 -2.55
N ARG A 91 3.82 -11.07 -2.82
CA ARG A 91 5.27 -11.13 -2.62
C ARG A 91 5.95 -10.68 -3.90
N GLN A 92 6.52 -9.50 -3.91
CA GLN A 92 7.51 -9.18 -4.92
C GLN A 92 8.79 -9.95 -4.56
N THR A 93 9.12 -10.94 -5.39
CA THR A 93 10.45 -11.55 -5.33
C THR A 93 11.46 -10.49 -5.76
N ALA A 94 12.38 -10.19 -4.84
CA ALA A 94 13.43 -9.22 -5.03
C ALA A 94 14.19 -9.43 -6.33
N TRP A 95 14.48 -8.34 -7.02
CA TRP A 95 15.63 -8.29 -7.95
C TRP A 95 16.88 -8.69 -7.16
N ARG A 96 17.69 -9.57 -7.74
CA ARG A 96 18.88 -10.14 -7.12
C ARG A 96 19.71 -9.04 -6.47
N GLY A 97 19.85 -9.09 -5.15
CA GLY A 97 20.89 -8.40 -4.43
C GLY A 97 20.51 -7.66 -3.14
N VAL A 98 19.23 -7.36 -2.88
CA VAL A 98 18.80 -6.72 -1.62
C VAL A 98 17.42 -7.25 -1.21
N ASP A 99 17.31 -7.80 -0.01
CA ASP A 99 16.04 -8.23 0.59
C ASP A 99 15.16 -7.00 0.92
N HIS A 100 14.35 -6.57 -0.05
CA HIS A 100 13.30 -5.61 0.18
C HIS A 100 11.94 -6.31 0.10
N SER A 101 11.42 -6.77 1.21
CA SER A 101 10.04 -7.22 1.31
C SER A 101 9.11 -6.01 1.27
N CYS A 102 8.47 -5.75 0.13
CA CYS A 102 7.38 -4.79 0.07
C CYS A 102 6.10 -5.45 0.58
N VAL A 103 5.63 -5.04 1.73
CA VAL A 103 4.28 -5.38 2.22
C VAL A 103 3.32 -4.35 1.62
N ILE A 104 2.43 -4.79 0.73
CA ILE A 104 1.36 -3.92 0.22
C ILE A 104 0.19 -4.04 1.19
N GLU A 105 -0.04 -2.99 1.97
CA GLU A 105 -1.20 -2.93 2.85
C GLU A 105 -2.46 -2.63 2.02
N PRO A 106 -3.56 -3.42 2.15
CA PRO A 106 -4.81 -3.19 1.44
C PRO A 106 -5.41 -1.79 1.65
N SER A 107 -5.11 -1.16 2.81
CA SER A 107 -5.55 0.19 3.16
C SER A 107 -4.97 1.30 2.29
N ARG A 108 -4.00 0.99 1.43
CA ARG A 108 -3.35 1.95 0.52
C ARG A 108 -3.92 1.96 -0.89
N LEU A 109 -5.11 1.40 -1.07
CA LEU A 109 -5.88 1.56 -2.29
C LEU A 109 -6.54 2.93 -2.32
N LEU A 110 -6.27 3.70 -3.38
CA LEU A 110 -6.88 5.00 -3.60
C LEU A 110 -8.21 4.86 -4.33
N LEU A 111 -9.19 5.66 -3.91
CA LEU A 111 -10.48 5.81 -4.60
C LEU A 111 -10.28 6.38 -6.02
N PRO A 112 -11.27 6.33 -6.91
CA PRO A 112 -11.17 6.97 -8.22
C PRO A 112 -10.89 8.47 -8.10
N PHE A 113 -9.97 9.00 -8.92
CA PHE A 113 -9.54 10.40 -8.88
C PHE A 113 -9.09 10.88 -10.27
N ASP A 114 -8.94 12.19 -10.42
CA ASP A 114 -8.46 12.78 -11.67
C ASP A 114 -6.93 12.99 -11.64
N TYR A 115 -6.39 13.51 -10.54
CA TYR A 115 -4.96 13.74 -10.38
C TYR A 115 -4.56 13.69 -8.89
N MET A 116 -3.25 13.72 -8.65
CA MET A 116 -2.70 13.64 -7.30
C MET A 116 -1.61 14.67 -7.08
N ILE A 117 -1.44 15.08 -5.83
CA ILE A 117 -0.28 15.83 -5.36
C ILE A 117 0.42 15.00 -4.30
N ILE A 118 1.72 14.78 -4.49
CA ILE A 118 2.61 14.13 -3.54
C ILE A 118 3.43 15.24 -2.89
N ARG A 119 3.41 15.34 -1.56
CA ARG A 119 4.18 16.32 -0.78
C ARG A 119 5.16 15.60 0.11
N TYR A 120 6.42 15.95 -0.01
CA TYR A 120 7.48 15.51 0.88
C TYR A 120 7.75 16.65 1.84
N LYS A 121 7.47 16.43 3.13
CA LYS A 121 7.51 17.46 4.18
C LYS A 121 8.55 17.11 5.21
N TRP A 122 9.30 18.08 5.67
CA TRP A 122 10.25 17.90 6.75
C TRP A 122 10.22 19.07 7.72
N VAL A 123 10.62 18.78 8.95
CA VAL A 123 10.68 19.74 10.06
C VAL A 123 12.12 19.95 10.52
N LEU A 124 12.34 20.97 11.32
CA LEU A 124 13.64 21.23 11.93
C LEU A 124 14.15 19.99 12.67
N GLY A 125 15.41 19.64 12.42
CA GLY A 125 16.04 18.46 13.00
C GLY A 125 15.92 17.17 12.17
N ALA A 126 15.22 17.19 11.03
CA ALA A 126 15.20 16.07 10.10
C ALA A 126 16.45 16.03 9.19
N GLY A 127 16.73 17.14 8.54
CA GLY A 127 17.85 17.33 7.63
C GLY A 127 17.79 18.73 7.00
N GLN A 128 18.62 18.97 6.00
CA GLN A 128 18.61 20.18 5.19
C GLN A 128 18.71 19.77 3.71
N ASP A 129 17.91 20.43 2.85
CA ASP A 129 17.97 20.25 1.41
C ASP A 129 17.62 18.80 1.01
N LEU A 130 16.32 18.53 0.98
CA LEU A 130 15.79 17.22 0.59
C LEU A 130 15.55 17.20 -0.91
N ASP A 131 16.40 16.52 -1.64
CA ASP A 131 16.20 16.27 -3.08
C ASP A 131 15.16 15.17 -3.30
N THR A 132 14.05 15.49 -3.96
CA THR A 132 13.00 14.54 -4.31
C THR A 132 13.01 14.20 -5.79
N PHE A 133 12.66 12.96 -6.12
CA PHE A 133 12.64 12.48 -7.50
C PHE A 133 11.36 11.69 -7.75
N THR A 134 10.69 12.02 -8.86
CA THR A 134 9.49 11.32 -9.27
C THR A 134 9.49 11.15 -10.79
N GLY A 135 9.05 10.01 -11.29
CA GLY A 135 8.99 9.76 -12.72
C GLY A 135 8.26 8.48 -13.08
N PHE A 136 7.91 8.35 -14.35
CA PHE A 136 7.24 7.17 -14.88
C PHE A 136 8.19 6.00 -15.03
N VAL A 137 7.66 4.81 -14.76
CA VAL A 137 8.37 3.53 -14.95
C VAL A 137 7.40 2.48 -15.48
N ASN A 138 7.93 1.58 -16.29
CA ASN A 138 7.19 0.41 -16.81
C ASN A 138 5.89 0.76 -17.56
N THR A 139 5.78 1.95 -18.13
CA THR A 139 4.62 2.34 -18.95
C THR A 139 4.76 1.90 -20.40
N GLY A 140 5.98 1.64 -20.87
CA GLY A 140 6.28 1.37 -22.28
C GLY A 140 6.24 2.60 -23.15
N THR A 141 6.17 3.80 -22.58
CA THR A 141 6.19 5.07 -23.32
C THR A 141 7.57 5.70 -23.32
N GLN A 142 7.75 6.73 -24.16
CA GLN A 142 8.99 7.52 -24.18
C GLN A 142 9.27 8.25 -22.87
N TYR A 143 8.29 8.34 -21.95
CA TYR A 143 8.44 9.04 -20.66
C TYR A 143 9.02 8.14 -19.56
N ASP A 144 9.18 6.86 -19.80
CA ASP A 144 9.82 5.96 -18.85
C ASP A 144 11.24 6.41 -18.53
N LYS A 145 11.56 6.42 -17.24
CA LYS A 145 12.85 6.87 -16.70
C LYS A 145 13.20 8.33 -16.98
N GLN A 146 12.21 9.15 -17.36
CA GLN A 146 12.37 10.59 -17.42
C GLN A 146 11.98 11.19 -16.06
N TRP A 147 12.99 11.34 -15.20
CA TRP A 147 12.81 11.80 -13.84
C TRP A 147 12.64 13.32 -13.76
N LEU A 148 11.79 13.76 -12.79
CA LEU A 148 11.71 15.14 -12.33
C LEU A 148 12.31 15.22 -10.94
N GLY A 149 13.00 16.31 -10.63
CA GLY A 149 13.70 16.54 -9.38
C GLY A 149 14.99 17.33 -9.59
N HIS A 150 15.74 17.55 -8.52
CA HIS A 150 16.99 18.30 -8.58
C HIS A 150 17.99 17.66 -9.55
N GLY A 151 18.62 18.48 -10.39
CA GLY A 151 19.65 18.02 -11.34
C GLY A 151 19.15 17.23 -12.54
N GLN A 152 17.82 17.01 -12.72
CA GLN A 152 17.25 16.24 -13.83
C GLN A 152 17.04 17.08 -15.11
N GLY A 153 17.25 18.39 -15.05
CA GLY A 153 17.15 19.30 -16.20
C GLY A 153 15.73 19.56 -16.70
N ARG A 154 14.72 19.11 -15.96
CA ARG A 154 13.30 19.32 -16.31
C ARG A 154 12.43 19.39 -15.06
N THR A 155 11.37 20.20 -15.14
CA THR A 155 10.38 20.36 -14.05
C THR A 155 9.00 19.80 -14.42
N LYS A 156 8.78 19.34 -15.66
CA LYS A 156 7.50 18.81 -16.14
C LYS A 156 7.67 17.85 -17.31
N LEU A 157 6.67 16.99 -17.52
CA LEU A 157 6.53 16.11 -18.68
C LEU A 157 5.10 16.20 -19.23
N PRO A 158 4.91 16.33 -20.56
CA PRO A 158 5.96 16.68 -21.54
C PRO A 158 6.61 18.03 -21.23
N SER A 159 7.89 18.19 -21.52
CA SER A 159 8.64 19.43 -21.22
C SER A 159 8.14 20.66 -22.00
N THR A 160 7.39 20.43 -23.08
CA THR A 160 6.82 21.46 -23.94
C THR A 160 5.49 22.02 -23.46
N THR A 161 4.84 21.42 -22.44
CA THR A 161 3.56 21.90 -21.94
C THR A 161 3.70 23.22 -21.19
N ILE A 162 2.67 24.06 -21.23
CA ILE A 162 2.63 25.35 -20.54
C ILE A 162 1.84 25.24 -19.25
N GLU A 163 0.65 24.65 -19.31
CA GLU A 163 -0.29 24.59 -18.20
C GLU A 163 -0.22 23.22 -17.46
N ALA A 164 -0.52 23.25 -16.17
CA ALA A 164 -0.53 22.04 -15.35
C ALA A 164 -1.50 20.98 -15.86
N LYS A 165 -2.69 21.39 -16.33
CA LYS A 165 -3.70 20.46 -16.89
C LYS A 165 -3.22 19.65 -18.09
N ASP A 166 -2.25 20.17 -18.85
CA ASP A 166 -1.67 19.53 -20.04
C ASP A 166 -0.42 18.69 -19.70
N SER A 167 0.06 18.77 -18.48
CA SER A 167 1.22 18.02 -18.02
C SER A 167 0.80 16.69 -17.39
N TYR A 168 1.60 15.64 -17.61
CA TYR A 168 1.42 14.35 -16.94
C TYR A 168 2.00 14.35 -15.54
N ILE A 169 3.11 15.06 -15.37
CA ILE A 169 3.81 15.17 -14.09
C ILE A 169 4.54 16.53 -14.06
N MET A 170 4.55 17.17 -12.88
CA MET A 170 5.27 18.42 -12.63
C MET A 170 5.92 18.36 -11.24
N TRP A 171 7.10 18.95 -11.12
CA TRP A 171 7.80 19.15 -9.86
C TRP A 171 7.79 20.65 -9.52
N ALA A 172 7.48 20.99 -8.28
CA ALA A 172 7.32 22.39 -7.84
C ALA A 172 8.63 23.14 -7.61
N GLY A 173 9.77 22.44 -7.71
CA GLY A 173 11.10 23.04 -7.55
C GLY A 173 11.79 22.64 -6.25
N ASP A 174 13.05 23.03 -6.19
CA ASP A 174 14.03 22.74 -5.15
C ASP A 174 13.81 23.59 -3.89
N ASN A 175 13.87 22.96 -2.71
CA ASN A 175 13.76 23.64 -1.43
C ASN A 175 14.95 23.30 -0.52
N GLN A 176 15.89 24.21 -0.40
CA GLN A 176 17.18 24.03 0.30
C GLN A 176 17.14 24.34 1.80
N GLU A 177 15.96 24.50 2.37
CA GLU A 177 15.79 24.91 3.76
C GLU A 177 15.84 23.72 4.73
N THR A 178 15.98 24.02 6.02
CA THR A 178 15.93 23.01 7.11
C THR A 178 14.51 22.63 7.53
N VAL A 179 13.51 23.36 7.05
CA VAL A 179 12.07 23.08 7.21
C VAL A 179 11.41 23.38 5.89
N GLY A 180 10.65 22.42 5.35
CA GLY A 180 10.08 22.69 4.06
C GLY A 180 9.16 21.62 3.50
N VAL A 181 8.82 21.86 2.25
CA VAL A 181 8.07 20.94 1.40
C VAL A 181 8.66 20.98 -0.01
N GLU A 182 8.74 19.83 -0.63
CA GLU A 182 8.79 19.67 -2.07
C GLU A 182 7.60 18.88 -2.55
N SER A 183 7.03 19.25 -3.66
CA SER A 183 5.88 18.53 -4.17
C SER A 183 5.95 18.19 -5.64
N CYS A 184 5.22 17.13 -5.97
CA CYS A 184 5.05 16.63 -7.31
C CYS A 184 3.56 16.50 -7.61
N PHE A 185 3.12 17.09 -8.72
CA PHE A 185 1.78 16.91 -9.28
C PHE A 185 1.81 15.79 -10.32
N VAL A 186 0.83 14.88 -10.30
CA VAL A 186 0.70 13.77 -11.27
C VAL A 186 -0.71 13.71 -11.81
N ASN A 187 -0.86 13.85 -13.12
CA ASN A 187 -2.11 13.78 -13.85
C ASN A 187 -2.21 12.45 -14.62
N PHE A 188 -2.60 11.41 -13.91
CA PHE A 188 -2.77 10.09 -14.51
C PHE A 188 -3.88 10.04 -15.57
N THR A 189 -4.96 10.81 -15.36
CA THR A 189 -6.09 10.86 -16.29
C THR A 189 -5.69 11.45 -17.63
N LYS A 190 -4.88 12.52 -17.63
CA LYS A 190 -4.35 13.11 -18.86
C LYS A 190 -3.45 12.14 -19.59
N MET A 191 -2.52 11.50 -18.89
CA MET A 191 -1.62 10.50 -19.49
C MET A 191 -2.40 9.31 -20.05
N ALA A 192 -3.40 8.79 -19.33
CA ALA A 192 -4.25 7.70 -19.80
C ALA A 192 -5.08 8.08 -21.03
N SER A 193 -5.54 9.34 -21.11
CA SER A 193 -6.28 9.86 -22.27
C SER A 193 -5.41 9.93 -23.53
N ASP A 194 -4.18 10.44 -23.38
CA ASP A 194 -3.25 10.60 -24.51
C ASP A 194 -2.63 9.26 -24.95
N HIS A 195 -2.59 8.29 -24.05
CA HIS A 195 -2.05 6.96 -24.28
C HIS A 195 -3.09 5.88 -23.95
N ALA A 196 -4.17 5.85 -24.74
CA ALA A 196 -5.36 5.01 -24.49
C ALA A 196 -5.09 3.49 -24.46
N SER A 197 -3.94 3.04 -24.95
CA SER A 197 -3.52 1.63 -24.87
C SER A 197 -2.96 1.20 -23.51
N LEU A 198 -2.69 2.15 -22.61
CA LEU A 198 -2.15 1.84 -21.28
C LEU A 198 -3.24 1.28 -20.37
N ASN A 199 -3.02 0.08 -19.85
CA ASN A 199 -3.87 -0.50 -18.80
C ASN A 199 -3.46 0.00 -17.41
N THR A 200 -2.17 0.26 -17.23
CA THR A 200 -1.60 0.75 -15.96
C THR A 200 -0.55 1.84 -16.23
N ILE A 201 -0.45 2.78 -15.31
CA ILE A 201 0.58 3.82 -15.29
C ILE A 201 1.25 3.74 -13.94
N GLN A 202 2.58 3.56 -13.92
CA GLN A 202 3.34 3.46 -12.68
C GLN A 202 4.31 4.62 -12.57
N ILE A 203 4.39 5.21 -11.36
CA ILE A 203 5.44 6.16 -11.00
C ILE A 203 6.30 5.60 -9.86
N ARG A 204 7.57 5.98 -9.87
CA ARG A 204 8.51 5.76 -8.79
C ARG A 204 8.68 7.05 -8.00
N MET A 205 8.75 6.92 -6.67
CA MET A 205 9.11 7.99 -5.73
C MET A 205 10.45 7.66 -5.09
N ALA A 206 11.33 8.65 -5.02
CA ALA A 206 12.63 8.53 -4.35
C ALA A 206 13.02 9.87 -3.74
N ALA A 207 13.87 9.88 -2.72
CA ALA A 207 14.42 11.09 -2.15
C ALA A 207 15.79 10.82 -1.50
N ALA A 208 16.60 11.86 -1.42
CA ALA A 208 17.88 11.84 -0.71
C ALA A 208 18.13 13.19 -0.03
N TRP A 209 18.75 13.15 1.14
CA TRP A 209 19.24 14.37 1.77
C TRP A 209 20.55 14.82 1.12
N TYR A 210 20.62 16.06 0.66
CA TYR A 210 21.90 16.70 0.35
C TYR A 210 22.75 16.83 1.62
N LYS A 211 22.12 17.24 2.73
CA LYS A 211 22.71 17.25 4.07
C LYS A 211 21.76 16.60 5.09
N GLN A 212 22.08 15.41 5.52
CA GLN A 212 21.43 14.84 6.70
C GLN A 212 22.17 15.29 7.96
N ILE A 213 21.62 16.26 8.66
CA ILE A 213 22.15 16.81 9.91
C ILE A 213 21.30 16.45 11.13
N GLY A 214 20.34 15.54 10.98
CA GLY A 214 19.38 15.16 12.00
C GLY A 214 18.83 13.74 11.83
N THR A 215 17.55 13.55 12.14
CA THR A 215 16.91 12.22 12.16
C THR A 215 16.74 11.59 10.78
N GLY A 216 16.72 12.37 9.71
CA GLY A 216 16.41 11.92 8.37
C GLY A 216 14.93 11.64 8.11
N ASN A 217 14.05 11.87 9.07
CA ASN A 217 12.63 11.54 8.94
C ASN A 217 11.87 12.61 8.16
N ILE A 218 11.02 12.17 7.24
CA ILE A 218 10.11 13.01 6.47
C ILE A 218 8.67 12.49 6.60
N ASP A 219 7.71 13.39 6.40
CA ASP A 219 6.30 13.04 6.23
C ASP A 219 5.93 13.16 4.76
N ILE A 220 5.33 12.11 4.22
CA ILE A 220 4.86 12.07 2.85
C ILE A 220 3.34 12.11 2.85
N GLU A 221 2.79 13.17 2.27
CA GLU A 221 1.36 13.33 2.07
C GLU A 221 1.02 13.05 0.61
N ILE A 222 0.10 12.13 0.37
CA ILE A 222 -0.48 11.87 -0.95
C ILE A 222 -1.94 12.28 -0.89
N ALA A 223 -2.28 13.35 -1.60
CA ALA A 223 -3.64 13.85 -1.71
C ALA A 223 -4.15 13.65 -3.15
N ILE A 224 -5.33 13.03 -3.29
CA ILE A 224 -5.99 12.82 -4.59
C ILE A 224 -7.22 13.72 -4.71
N TYR A 225 -7.44 14.21 -5.89
CA TYR A 225 -8.43 15.25 -6.16
C TYR A 225 -9.37 14.86 -7.31
N SER A 226 -10.59 15.41 -7.25
CA SER A 226 -11.52 15.46 -8.36
C SER A 226 -11.81 16.90 -8.73
N GLY A 227 -11.58 17.23 -10.00
CA GLY A 227 -11.76 18.58 -10.54
C GLY A 227 -10.83 19.64 -9.95
N GLY A 228 -11.12 20.89 -10.30
CA GLY A 228 -10.33 22.06 -9.90
C GLY A 228 -9.14 22.36 -10.80
N GLU A 229 -8.49 23.47 -10.49
CA GLU A 229 -7.31 23.95 -11.20
C GLU A 229 -6.07 23.84 -10.32
N ILE A 230 -4.95 23.45 -10.92
CA ILE A 230 -3.67 23.32 -10.23
C ILE A 230 -2.76 24.49 -10.59
N SER A 231 -2.18 25.10 -9.57
CA SER A 231 -1.14 26.11 -9.72
C SER A 231 0.04 25.82 -8.79
N ALA A 232 1.24 26.20 -9.23
CA ALA A 232 2.42 26.16 -8.38
C ALA A 232 2.41 27.35 -7.39
N SER A 233 2.80 27.09 -6.14
CA SER A 233 2.94 28.10 -5.10
C SER A 233 4.21 27.81 -4.29
N GLY A 234 5.30 28.50 -4.59
CA GLY A 234 6.62 28.13 -4.07
C GLY A 234 6.99 26.72 -4.48
N ASN A 235 7.41 25.92 -3.52
CA ASN A 235 7.78 24.51 -3.71
C ASN A 235 6.60 23.54 -3.53
N ASP A 236 5.35 24.04 -3.63
CA ASP A 236 4.13 23.25 -3.50
C ASP A 236 3.15 23.50 -4.66
N PHE A 237 2.15 22.62 -4.78
CA PHE A 237 1.00 22.78 -5.67
C PHE A 237 -0.27 23.03 -4.87
N ILE A 238 -1.09 23.96 -5.35
CA ILE A 238 -2.39 24.29 -4.77
C ILE A 238 -3.49 23.87 -5.75
N ASN A 239 -4.52 23.22 -5.23
CA ASN A 239 -5.77 23.02 -5.94
C ASN A 239 -6.76 24.15 -5.58
N THR A 240 -7.41 24.71 -6.59
CA THR A 240 -8.47 25.72 -6.42
C THR A 240 -9.76 25.19 -7.05
N GLY A 241 -10.84 25.16 -6.27
CA GLY A 241 -12.16 24.75 -6.74
C GLY A 241 -12.42 23.25 -6.86
N GLY A 242 -11.41 22.39 -6.66
CA GLY A 242 -11.59 20.95 -6.65
C GLY A 242 -11.84 20.37 -5.26
N ALA A 243 -12.28 19.12 -5.23
CA ALA A 243 -12.52 18.37 -4.00
C ALA A 243 -11.38 17.38 -3.70
N ILE A 244 -10.93 17.35 -2.44
CA ILE A 244 -10.06 16.27 -1.97
C ILE A 244 -10.91 15.01 -1.84
N VAL A 245 -10.58 13.98 -2.61
CA VAL A 245 -11.26 12.68 -2.57
C VAL A 245 -10.72 11.84 -1.41
N GLN A 246 -9.39 11.82 -1.24
CA GLN A 246 -8.72 11.08 -0.18
C GLN A 246 -7.35 11.68 0.09
N LYS A 247 -6.89 11.56 1.34
CA LYS A 247 -5.55 11.95 1.76
C LYS A 247 -4.93 10.81 2.55
N LEU A 248 -3.71 10.44 2.22
CA LEU A 248 -2.88 9.49 2.95
C LEU A 248 -1.61 10.19 3.44
N ASN A 249 -1.20 9.86 4.67
CA ASN A 249 0.04 10.35 5.25
C ASN A 249 0.83 9.14 5.77
N PHE A 250 2.13 9.17 5.58
CA PHE A 250 3.05 8.21 6.16
C PHE A 250 4.41 8.86 6.37
N SER A 251 5.13 8.41 7.40
CA SER A 251 6.47 8.88 7.71
C SER A 251 7.50 7.88 7.20
N LYS A 252 8.63 8.38 6.73
CA LYS A 252 9.74 7.56 6.27
C LYS A 252 11.07 8.17 6.70
N ASN A 253 11.99 7.31 7.12
CA ASN A 253 13.38 7.69 7.28
C ASN A 253 14.06 7.66 5.91
N ILE A 254 14.67 8.76 5.51
CA ILE A 254 15.47 8.87 4.29
C ILE A 254 16.93 8.90 4.70
N PRO A 255 17.73 7.90 4.36
CA PRO A 255 19.15 7.91 4.67
C PRO A 255 19.89 8.93 3.81
N SER A 256 20.97 9.50 4.33
CA SER A 256 21.94 10.18 3.48
C SER A 256 22.73 9.16 2.68
N PRO A 257 22.82 9.29 1.37
CA PRO A 257 23.76 8.49 0.61
C PRO A 257 25.21 8.86 1.01
N PRO A 258 26.14 7.91 0.94
CA PRO A 258 27.55 8.17 1.22
C PRO A 258 28.15 9.30 0.36
N THR A 259 27.60 9.46 -0.84
CA THR A 259 27.91 10.55 -1.77
C THR A 259 26.60 10.96 -2.42
N TRP A 260 26.28 12.25 -2.36
CA TRP A 260 25.11 12.78 -3.06
C TRP A 260 25.23 12.53 -4.57
N SER A 261 24.12 12.17 -5.19
CA SER A 261 24.06 11.88 -6.62
C SER A 261 22.69 12.22 -7.17
N ASN A 262 22.64 12.85 -8.32
CA ASN A 262 21.40 13.04 -9.09
C ASN A 262 21.06 11.83 -9.97
N ASN A 263 21.86 10.77 -9.92
CA ASN A 263 21.52 9.52 -10.57
C ASN A 263 20.47 8.78 -9.74
N ILE A 264 19.25 8.73 -10.26
CA ILE A 264 18.10 8.13 -9.58
C ILE A 264 18.32 6.67 -9.15
N GLU A 265 19.18 5.93 -9.80
CA GLU A 265 19.51 4.54 -9.42
C GLU A 265 20.24 4.46 -8.07
N ASN A 266 20.91 5.55 -7.67
CA ASN A 266 21.62 5.67 -6.40
C ASN A 266 20.80 6.37 -5.32
N VAL A 267 19.61 6.90 -5.66
CA VAL A 267 18.75 7.62 -4.70
C VAL A 267 17.89 6.61 -3.93
N PRO A 268 17.80 6.74 -2.59
CA PRO A 268 16.94 5.90 -1.78
C PRO A 268 15.51 5.84 -2.28
N HIS A 269 15.03 4.63 -2.50
CA HIS A 269 13.69 4.38 -3.00
C HIS A 269 12.65 4.53 -1.89
N ILE A 270 11.58 5.28 -2.16
CA ILE A 270 10.43 5.44 -1.25
C ILE A 270 9.34 4.44 -1.58
N GLY A 271 8.98 4.33 -2.86
CA GLY A 271 7.90 3.45 -3.27
C GLY A 271 7.42 3.70 -4.69
N TYR A 272 6.35 2.99 -5.04
CA TYR A 272 5.67 3.09 -6.32
C TYR A 272 4.20 3.44 -6.10
N ILE A 273 3.63 4.15 -7.08
CA ILE A 273 2.18 4.31 -7.22
C ILE A 273 1.79 3.73 -8.57
N THR A 274 0.90 2.75 -8.56
CA THR A 274 0.39 2.09 -9.77
C THR A 274 -1.07 2.46 -9.97
N TYR A 275 -1.35 3.21 -11.02
CA TYR A 275 -2.70 3.63 -11.42
C TYR A 275 -3.26 2.69 -12.48
N THR A 276 -4.50 2.26 -12.31
CA THR A 276 -5.24 1.42 -13.26
C THR A 276 -6.21 2.28 -14.05
N THR A 277 -5.99 2.41 -15.35
CA THR A 277 -6.66 3.40 -16.20
C THR A 277 -8.18 3.23 -16.29
N HIS A 278 -8.68 2.00 -16.41
CA HIS A 278 -10.11 1.72 -16.55
C HIS A 278 -10.92 1.90 -15.27
N THR A 279 -10.29 1.74 -14.09
CA THR A 279 -10.95 1.95 -12.79
C THR A 279 -10.70 3.33 -12.21
N LYS A 280 -9.74 4.07 -12.74
CA LYS A 280 -9.22 5.33 -12.21
C LYS A 280 -8.73 5.24 -10.76
N LYS A 281 -8.38 4.05 -10.29
CA LYS A 281 -7.88 3.78 -8.95
C LYS A 281 -6.36 3.60 -8.97
N ALA A 282 -5.72 3.88 -7.87
CA ALA A 282 -4.30 3.59 -7.73
C ALA A 282 -3.99 2.81 -6.45
N GLN A 283 -2.86 2.13 -6.47
CA GLN A 283 -2.31 1.42 -5.32
C GLN A 283 -0.93 1.98 -4.99
N ILE A 284 -0.68 2.24 -3.71
CA ILE A 284 0.60 2.73 -3.21
C ILE A 284 1.36 1.57 -2.57
N ALA A 285 2.58 1.36 -3.01
CA ALA A 285 3.53 0.41 -2.43
C ALA A 285 4.71 1.19 -1.85
N ILE A 286 4.92 1.12 -0.53
CA ILE A 286 6.03 1.78 0.16
C ILE A 286 7.09 0.75 0.48
N THR A 287 8.35 1.11 0.23
CA THR A 287 9.52 0.33 0.63
C THR A 287 9.91 0.74 2.06
N TYR A 288 10.01 -0.20 2.95
CA TYR A 288 10.43 -0.01 4.35
C TYR A 288 11.87 -0.43 4.55
#